data_790782f33d8255d1b8b26cac8bed3386
#
_entry.id   790782f33d8255d1b8b26cac8bed3386
#
_cell.length_a   1.000
_cell.length_b   1.000
_cell.length_c   1.000
_cell.angle_alpha   90.00
_cell.angle_beta   90.00
_cell.angle_gamma   90.00
#
_symmetry.space_group_name_H-M   'P 1'
#
loop_
_entity.id
_entity.type
_entity.pdbx_description
1 polymer ?
#
loop_
_entity_poly.entity_id
_entity_poly.type
_entity_poly.pdbx_seq_one_letter_code
_entity_poly.pdbx_strand_id
1 'polypeptide(L)'
;MDEIVVNDITFEDIRHVDNAGNEYWDARELMYLLGYSKWENFNQVINKAKLVCNICKNDVADNFVLTKKNIEGKQKNDYKLSRYACYLIIQNADSRKKAVALVQSYFAYQTRKMEITDYTLLTEEEKRLFTRINIKNQNRYLFRQAKKSGVEDYSTFNEYGYMGLYNGELARDIAERKEIDYAKEDILDYMCSAELATNLFRITQTEEKLRRDNVDNEIDAFFTHFTVGYAVRQTIENLGGTMPEDYPTPEESSKKLEKRMLKKIK
;
A
#
# COMPACT_ATOMS: atom_id res chain seq x y z
N MET A 1 22.83 7.03 -0.72
CA MET A 1 21.69 7.44 0.15
C MET A 1 21.47 8.91 -0.13
N ASP A 2 20.38 9.27 -0.82
CA ASP A 2 20.10 10.69 -1.08
C ASP A 2 19.56 11.27 0.22
N GLU A 3 20.37 12.08 0.89
CA GLU A 3 20.05 12.72 2.17
C GLU A 3 19.08 13.90 1.95
N ILE A 4 18.18 14.10 2.93
CA ILE A 4 17.28 15.27 2.91
C ILE A 4 18.11 16.50 3.27
N VAL A 5 18.51 17.28 2.28
CA VAL A 5 19.27 18.51 2.49
C VAL A 5 18.33 19.71 2.50
N VAL A 6 18.28 20.41 3.62
CA VAL A 6 17.61 21.71 3.77
C VAL A 6 18.65 22.69 4.34
N ASN A 7 19.06 23.67 3.53
CA ASN A 7 20.10 24.64 3.91
C ASN A 7 21.44 23.98 4.33
N ASP A 8 21.92 22.99 3.57
CA ASP A 8 23.13 22.22 3.83
C ASP A 8 23.13 21.36 5.11
N ILE A 9 22.02 21.27 5.83
CA ILE A 9 21.83 20.41 7.01
C ILE A 9 20.77 19.33 6.65
N THR A 10 21.08 18.08 6.94
CA THR A 10 20.18 16.96 6.71
C THR A 10 19.37 16.61 7.96
N PHE A 11 18.27 15.84 7.76
CA PHE A 11 17.51 15.30 8.89
C PHE A 11 18.36 14.38 9.80
N GLU A 12 19.32 13.67 9.21
CA GLU A 12 20.20 12.77 9.96
C GLU A 12 21.30 13.54 10.73
N ASP A 13 21.71 14.73 10.28
CA ASP A 13 22.71 15.57 10.98
C ASP A 13 22.23 16.06 12.35
N ILE A 14 20.91 16.18 12.53
CA ILE A 14 20.31 16.58 13.82
C ILE A 14 19.83 15.37 14.64
N ARG A 15 20.25 14.16 14.27
CA ARG A 15 19.98 12.94 15.04
C ARG A 15 20.92 12.85 16.24
N HIS A 16 20.35 12.53 17.39
CA HIS A 16 21.05 12.21 18.62
C HIS A 16 20.86 10.74 19.00
N VAL A 17 21.76 10.22 19.84
CA VAL A 17 21.67 8.87 20.41
C VAL A 17 21.80 8.99 21.92
N ASP A 18 20.89 8.37 22.66
CA ASP A 18 20.95 8.35 24.13
C ASP A 18 21.94 7.29 24.66
N ASN A 19 22.14 7.26 26.01
CA ASN A 19 23.03 6.31 26.63
C ASN A 19 22.65 4.84 26.50
N ALA A 20 21.38 4.55 26.12
CA ALA A 20 20.87 3.22 25.87
C ALA A 20 20.98 2.81 24.39
N GLY A 21 21.48 3.70 23.52
CA GLY A 21 21.63 3.48 22.09
C GLY A 21 20.37 3.84 21.28
N ASN A 22 19.34 4.44 21.87
CA ASN A 22 18.14 4.84 21.16
C ASN A 22 18.35 6.18 20.44
N GLU A 23 17.92 6.26 19.18
CA GLU A 23 17.95 7.50 18.41
C GLU A 23 16.81 8.43 18.79
N TYR A 24 17.09 9.73 18.81
CA TYR A 24 16.08 10.77 19.03
C TYR A 24 16.44 12.08 18.32
N TRP A 25 15.47 12.97 18.19
CA TRP A 25 15.60 14.32 17.64
C TRP A 25 15.06 15.34 18.64
N ASP A 26 15.79 16.45 18.84
CA ASP A 26 15.27 17.57 19.61
C ASP A 26 14.25 18.36 18.77
N ALA A 27 13.06 18.60 19.33
CA ALA A 27 11.98 19.24 18.58
C ALA A 27 12.35 20.66 18.12
N ARG A 28 13.19 21.36 18.86
CA ARG A 28 13.66 22.70 18.43
C ARG A 28 14.63 22.65 17.26
N GLU A 29 15.44 21.64 17.16
CA GLU A 29 16.34 21.45 16.03
C GLU A 29 15.53 21.11 14.76
N LEU A 30 14.55 20.22 14.91
CA LEU A 30 13.58 19.93 13.83
C LEU A 30 12.78 21.16 13.43
N MET A 31 12.39 22.02 14.39
CA MET A 31 11.69 23.26 14.13
C MET A 31 12.48 24.17 13.16
N TYR A 32 13.78 24.35 13.42
CA TYR A 32 14.64 25.17 12.55
C TYR A 32 14.85 24.53 11.18
N LEU A 33 15.09 23.22 11.13
CA LEU A 33 15.23 22.48 9.88
C LEU A 33 13.99 22.64 8.99
N LEU A 34 12.78 22.62 9.56
CA LEU A 34 11.52 22.79 8.84
C LEU A 34 11.17 24.27 8.56
N GLY A 35 12.05 25.22 8.89
CA GLY A 35 11.88 26.64 8.61
C GLY A 35 10.82 27.33 9.49
N TYR A 36 10.59 26.84 10.72
CA TYR A 36 9.77 27.54 11.71
C TYR A 36 10.63 28.44 12.57
N SER A 37 10.21 29.71 12.74
CA SER A 37 10.90 30.71 13.56
C SER A 37 10.29 30.87 14.96
N LYS A 38 9.01 30.47 15.13
CA LYS A 38 8.27 30.64 16.38
C LYS A 38 7.88 29.30 16.97
N TRP A 39 8.25 29.04 18.23
CA TRP A 39 7.95 27.82 18.95
C TRP A 39 6.45 27.55 19.06
N GLU A 40 5.66 28.59 19.30
CA GLU A 40 4.20 28.48 19.47
C GLU A 40 3.56 27.86 18.22
N ASN A 41 3.98 28.31 17.04
CA ASN A 41 3.48 27.79 15.77
C ASN A 41 3.92 26.34 15.56
N PHE A 42 5.17 26.00 15.87
CA PHE A 42 5.67 24.64 15.73
C PHE A 42 5.05 23.71 16.77
N ASN A 43 4.82 24.18 18.00
CA ASN A 43 4.15 23.40 19.04
C ASN A 43 2.70 23.04 18.67
N GLN A 44 2.00 23.86 17.88
CA GLN A 44 0.70 23.49 17.34
C GLN A 44 0.80 22.30 16.37
N VAL A 45 1.86 22.22 15.57
CA VAL A 45 2.11 21.09 14.69
C VAL A 45 2.43 19.83 15.50
N ILE A 46 3.25 19.95 16.56
CA ILE A 46 3.52 18.86 17.51
C ILE A 46 2.21 18.33 18.10
N ASN A 47 1.32 19.21 18.53
CA ASN A 47 0.04 18.81 19.12
C ASN A 47 -0.87 18.07 18.12
N LYS A 48 -0.88 18.47 16.85
CA LYS A 48 -1.57 17.72 15.77
C LYS A 48 -0.96 16.33 15.58
N ALA A 49 0.36 16.25 15.55
CA ALA A 49 1.08 14.98 15.42
C ALA A 49 0.80 14.03 16.60
N LYS A 50 0.78 14.55 17.85
CA LYS A 50 0.36 13.78 19.04
C LYS A 50 -1.05 13.25 18.94
N LEU A 51 -1.99 14.05 18.43
CA LEU A 51 -3.37 13.61 18.21
C LEU A 51 -3.42 12.44 17.21
N VAL A 52 -2.72 12.53 16.08
CA VAL A 52 -2.63 11.45 15.10
C VAL A 52 -2.00 10.19 15.73
N CYS A 53 -0.90 10.34 16.48
CA CYS A 53 -0.24 9.25 17.20
C CYS A 53 -1.22 8.50 18.11
N ASN A 54 -2.00 9.24 18.90
CA ASN A 54 -3.02 8.69 19.81
C ASN A 54 -4.16 7.98 19.06
N ILE A 55 -4.68 8.56 17.98
CA ILE A 55 -5.72 7.96 17.14
C ILE A 55 -5.24 6.64 16.52
N CYS A 56 -3.96 6.58 16.12
CA CYS A 56 -3.32 5.37 15.60
C CYS A 56 -2.95 4.35 16.69
N LYS A 57 -3.33 4.59 17.96
CA LYS A 57 -3.05 3.72 19.12
C LYS A 57 -1.56 3.47 19.37
N ASN A 58 -0.69 4.40 18.97
CA ASN A 58 0.71 4.41 19.35
C ASN A 58 0.89 5.21 20.65
N ASP A 59 1.85 4.79 21.49
CA ASP A 59 2.11 5.48 22.74
C ASP A 59 2.69 6.88 22.47
N VAL A 60 2.00 7.92 22.99
CA VAL A 60 2.41 9.32 22.80
C VAL A 60 3.59 9.65 23.74
N ALA A 61 3.66 9.04 24.93
CA ALA A 61 4.72 9.32 25.89
C ALA A 61 6.08 8.81 25.41
N ASP A 62 6.10 7.64 24.77
CA ASP A 62 7.32 7.05 24.21
C ASP A 62 7.81 7.81 22.95
N ASN A 63 6.89 8.38 22.19
CA ASN A 63 7.21 9.06 20.94
C ASN A 63 7.51 10.56 21.09
N PHE A 64 6.97 11.21 22.13
CA PHE A 64 7.10 12.66 22.38
C PHE A 64 7.49 12.90 23.83
N VAL A 65 8.73 12.59 24.18
CA VAL A 65 9.23 12.73 25.56
C VAL A 65 9.46 14.19 25.90
N LEU A 66 8.70 14.74 26.86
CA LEU A 66 8.85 16.13 27.30
C LEU A 66 10.19 16.32 28.02
N THR A 67 10.95 17.30 27.60
CA THR A 67 12.24 17.69 28.20
C THR A 67 12.32 19.21 28.44
N LYS A 68 13.38 19.65 29.10
CA LYS A 68 13.68 21.08 29.27
C LYS A 68 15.05 21.36 28.69
N LYS A 69 15.17 22.42 27.91
CA LYS A 69 16.42 22.90 27.32
C LYS A 69 16.72 24.30 27.85
N ASN A 70 17.96 24.55 28.25
CA ASN A 70 18.38 25.89 28.66
C ASN A 70 18.63 26.73 27.39
N ILE A 71 17.85 27.79 27.20
CA ILE A 71 18.00 28.72 26.09
C ILE A 71 18.08 30.12 26.64
N GLU A 72 19.24 30.77 26.42
CA GLU A 72 19.51 32.12 26.91
C GLU A 72 19.35 32.25 28.46
N GLY A 73 19.79 31.24 29.21
CA GLY A 73 19.69 31.21 30.66
C GLY A 73 18.33 30.88 31.24
N LYS A 74 17.31 30.59 30.37
CA LYS A 74 15.95 30.23 30.80
C LYS A 74 15.64 28.79 30.43
N GLN A 75 15.04 28.04 31.34
CA GLN A 75 14.53 26.70 31.10
C GLN A 75 13.26 26.78 30.24
N LYS A 76 13.32 26.27 29.01
CA LYS A 76 12.18 26.22 28.07
C LYS A 76 11.82 24.78 27.79
N ASN A 77 10.53 24.51 27.58
CA ASN A 77 10.06 23.20 27.20
C ASN A 77 10.60 22.82 25.81
N ASP A 78 10.98 21.57 25.68
CA ASP A 78 11.38 20.92 24.45
C ASP A 78 10.86 19.47 24.44
N TYR A 79 11.03 18.74 23.34
CA TYR A 79 10.69 17.31 23.26
C TYR A 79 11.86 16.55 22.64
N LYS A 80 12.15 15.38 23.23
CA LYS A 80 12.87 14.33 22.49
C LYS A 80 11.84 13.56 21.68
N LEU A 81 12.04 13.51 20.40
CA LEU A 81 11.12 12.92 19.42
C LEU A 81 11.69 11.60 18.90
N SER A 82 10.89 10.55 18.83
CA SER A 82 11.24 9.37 18.06
C SER A 82 11.26 9.70 16.55
N ARG A 83 11.86 8.85 15.74
CA ARG A 83 11.79 8.96 14.26
C ARG A 83 10.35 8.98 13.77
N TYR A 84 9.48 8.16 14.34
CA TYR A 84 8.05 8.13 14.03
C TYR A 84 7.35 9.46 14.37
N ALA A 85 7.65 10.05 15.54
CA ALA A 85 7.12 11.35 15.92
C ALA A 85 7.55 12.45 14.93
N CYS A 86 8.82 12.44 14.49
CA CYS A 86 9.30 13.36 13.47
C CYS A 86 8.51 13.25 12.17
N TYR A 87 8.24 12.02 11.71
CA TYR A 87 7.43 11.79 10.49
C TYR A 87 6.02 12.34 10.63
N LEU A 88 5.36 12.10 11.77
CA LEU A 88 4.02 12.67 12.02
C LEU A 88 4.03 14.19 12.06
N ILE A 89 5.06 14.82 12.68
CA ILE A 89 5.22 16.28 12.69
C ILE A 89 5.36 16.81 11.27
N ILE A 90 6.23 16.22 10.46
CA ILE A 90 6.48 16.64 9.08
C ILE A 90 5.22 16.52 8.21
N GLN A 91 4.45 15.44 8.36
CA GLN A 91 3.20 15.25 7.63
C GLN A 91 2.13 16.29 8.00
N ASN A 92 2.13 16.78 9.25
CA ASN A 92 1.19 17.79 9.74
C ASN A 92 1.68 19.23 9.62
N ALA A 93 2.92 19.43 9.12
CA ALA A 93 3.54 20.73 8.95
C ALA A 93 3.00 21.49 7.73
N ASP A 94 3.22 22.81 7.70
CA ASP A 94 2.73 23.67 6.62
C ASP A 94 3.55 23.44 5.32
N SER A 95 2.93 22.77 4.35
CA SER A 95 3.53 22.44 3.04
C SER A 95 3.84 23.67 2.16
N ARG A 96 3.37 24.87 2.51
CA ARG A 96 3.77 26.11 1.83
C ARG A 96 5.21 26.50 2.15
N LYS A 97 5.79 25.96 3.21
CA LYS A 97 7.20 26.10 3.51
C LYS A 97 8.02 25.18 2.61
N LYS A 98 8.96 25.75 1.85
CA LYS A 98 9.80 25.00 0.90
C LYS A 98 10.50 23.80 1.56
N ALA A 99 11.04 23.98 2.78
CA ALA A 99 11.70 22.92 3.54
C ALA A 99 10.72 21.76 3.84
N VAL A 100 9.50 22.05 4.29
CA VAL A 100 8.47 21.04 4.58
C VAL A 100 8.07 20.31 3.31
N ALA A 101 7.79 21.03 2.21
CA ALA A 101 7.41 20.43 0.94
C ALA A 101 8.49 19.47 0.39
N LEU A 102 9.78 19.84 0.49
CA LEU A 102 10.89 18.99 0.08
C LEU A 102 10.95 17.69 0.90
N VAL A 103 10.82 17.79 2.23
CA VAL A 103 10.87 16.62 3.11
C VAL A 103 9.65 15.72 2.91
N GLN A 104 8.46 16.28 2.74
CA GLN A 104 7.24 15.49 2.43
C GLN A 104 7.38 14.76 1.09
N SER A 105 7.90 15.42 0.06
CA SER A 105 8.15 14.82 -1.25
C SER A 105 9.18 13.68 -1.16
N TYR A 106 10.25 13.88 -0.39
CA TYR A 106 11.25 12.85 -0.14
C TYR A 106 10.64 11.61 0.53
N PHE A 107 9.82 11.78 1.59
CA PHE A 107 9.18 10.64 2.24
C PHE A 107 8.22 9.91 1.32
N ALA A 108 7.43 10.62 0.52
CA ALA A 108 6.57 9.98 -0.48
C ALA A 108 7.40 9.13 -1.47
N TYR A 109 8.53 9.66 -1.95
CA TYR A 109 9.44 8.94 -2.83
C TYR A 109 10.08 7.73 -2.15
N GLN A 110 10.59 7.88 -0.92
CA GLN A 110 11.22 6.78 -0.17
C GLN A 110 10.23 5.67 0.19
N THR A 111 9.03 6.02 0.62
CA THR A 111 7.95 5.05 0.87
C THR A 111 7.67 4.24 -0.39
N ARG A 112 7.53 4.93 -1.53
CA ARG A 112 7.31 4.24 -2.80
C ARG A 112 8.48 3.36 -3.22
N LYS A 113 9.70 3.84 -3.00
CA LYS A 113 10.93 3.07 -3.28
C LYS A 113 11.01 1.82 -2.39
N MET A 114 10.68 1.93 -1.10
CA MET A 114 10.61 0.78 -0.18
C MET A 114 9.56 -0.23 -0.63
N GLU A 115 8.35 0.21 -0.94
CA GLU A 115 7.28 -0.65 -1.46
C GLU A 115 7.75 -1.45 -2.69
N ILE A 116 8.41 -0.80 -3.65
CA ILE A 116 8.94 -1.43 -4.87
C ILE A 116 10.11 -2.37 -4.53
N THR A 117 11.02 -1.94 -3.65
CA THR A 117 12.20 -2.73 -3.27
C THR A 117 11.77 -3.98 -2.51
N ASP A 118 10.86 -3.85 -1.56
CA ASP A 118 10.36 -5.00 -0.80
C ASP A 118 9.70 -6.03 -1.71
N TYR A 119 8.87 -5.59 -2.68
CA TYR A 119 8.25 -6.51 -3.64
C TYR A 119 9.26 -7.18 -4.58
N THR A 120 10.30 -6.47 -5.03
CA THR A 120 11.32 -7.04 -5.93
C THR A 120 12.23 -8.04 -5.23
N LEU A 121 12.44 -7.90 -3.92
CA LEU A 121 13.24 -8.83 -3.10
C LEU A 121 12.46 -10.11 -2.73
N LEU A 122 11.14 -10.12 -2.87
CA LEU A 122 10.32 -11.29 -2.58
C LEU A 122 10.60 -12.42 -3.60
N THR A 123 10.62 -13.64 -3.11
CA THR A 123 10.59 -14.85 -3.95
C THR A 123 9.26 -14.94 -4.70
N GLU A 124 9.19 -15.75 -5.75
CA GLU A 124 7.94 -15.97 -6.49
C GLU A 124 6.82 -16.48 -5.57
N GLU A 125 7.14 -17.38 -4.63
CA GLU A 125 6.19 -17.90 -3.64
C GLU A 125 5.62 -16.77 -2.75
N GLU A 126 6.49 -15.89 -2.24
CA GLU A 126 6.09 -14.74 -1.41
C GLU A 126 5.26 -13.74 -2.21
N LYS A 127 5.64 -13.44 -3.47
CA LYS A 127 4.86 -12.60 -4.38
C LYS A 127 3.47 -13.16 -4.63
N ARG A 128 3.36 -14.47 -4.85
CA ARG A 128 2.07 -15.15 -5.03
C ARG A 128 1.18 -14.99 -3.80
N LEU A 129 1.70 -15.26 -2.59
CA LEU A 129 0.93 -15.11 -1.35
C LEU A 129 0.51 -13.66 -1.12
N PHE A 130 1.42 -12.72 -1.26
CA PHE A 130 1.13 -11.29 -1.11
C PHE A 130 0.02 -10.84 -2.05
N THR A 131 0.14 -11.17 -3.35
CA THR A 131 -0.84 -10.78 -4.36
C THR A 131 -2.18 -11.49 -4.15
N ARG A 132 -2.17 -12.77 -3.76
CA ARG A 132 -3.38 -13.54 -3.45
C ARG A 132 -4.17 -12.97 -2.26
N ILE A 133 -3.48 -12.51 -1.21
CA ILE A 133 -4.10 -11.81 -0.07
C ILE A 133 -4.74 -10.50 -0.53
N ASN A 134 -4.05 -9.72 -1.37
CA ASN A 134 -4.59 -8.49 -1.92
C ASN A 134 -5.83 -8.72 -2.79
N ILE A 135 -5.84 -9.74 -3.64
CA ILE A 135 -7.03 -10.15 -4.42
C ILE A 135 -8.21 -10.45 -3.49
N LYS A 136 -7.99 -11.25 -2.44
CA LYS A 136 -9.05 -11.58 -1.47
C LYS A 136 -9.66 -10.34 -0.83
N ASN A 137 -8.84 -9.34 -0.52
CA ASN A 137 -9.31 -8.08 0.04
C ASN A 137 -10.06 -7.24 -1.01
N GLN A 138 -9.50 -7.11 -2.21
CA GLN A 138 -10.11 -6.32 -3.30
C GLN A 138 -11.43 -6.93 -3.81
N ASN A 139 -11.54 -8.26 -3.85
CA ASN A 139 -12.80 -8.93 -4.18
C ASN A 139 -13.93 -8.56 -3.20
N ARG A 140 -13.65 -8.30 -1.92
CA ARG A 140 -14.67 -7.83 -0.97
C ARG A 140 -15.21 -6.45 -1.37
N TYR A 141 -14.35 -5.57 -1.85
CA TYR A 141 -14.76 -4.24 -2.33
C TYR A 141 -15.52 -4.36 -3.66
N LEU A 142 -15.00 -5.15 -4.60
CA LEU A 142 -15.66 -5.41 -5.88
C LEU A 142 -17.07 -5.97 -5.68
N PHE A 143 -17.24 -7.03 -4.88
CA PHE A 143 -18.56 -7.63 -4.64
C PHE A 143 -19.51 -6.69 -3.90
N ARG A 144 -19.00 -5.86 -2.98
CA ARG A 144 -19.82 -4.82 -2.35
C ARG A 144 -20.31 -3.80 -3.37
N GLN A 145 -19.46 -3.39 -4.30
CA GLN A 145 -19.85 -2.47 -5.37
C GLN A 145 -20.76 -3.13 -6.38
N ALA A 146 -20.49 -4.37 -6.80
CA ALA A 146 -21.35 -5.15 -7.68
C ALA A 146 -22.77 -5.30 -7.10
N LYS A 147 -22.88 -5.57 -5.79
CA LYS A 147 -24.17 -5.58 -5.09
C LYS A 147 -24.91 -4.25 -5.19
N LYS A 148 -24.21 -3.12 -5.06
CA LYS A 148 -24.81 -1.78 -5.21
C LYS A 148 -25.27 -1.54 -6.67
N SER A 149 -24.59 -2.16 -7.62
CA SER A 149 -24.94 -2.13 -9.05
C SER A 149 -26.01 -3.16 -9.43
N GLY A 150 -26.72 -3.77 -8.48
CA GLY A 150 -27.84 -4.67 -8.74
C GLY A 150 -27.45 -6.12 -9.08
N VAL A 151 -26.19 -6.51 -8.92
CA VAL A 151 -25.74 -7.88 -9.19
C VAL A 151 -26.29 -8.84 -8.14
N GLU A 152 -27.00 -9.87 -8.60
CA GLU A 152 -27.50 -11.00 -7.82
C GLU A 152 -26.75 -12.28 -8.15
N ASP A 153 -26.38 -12.51 -9.40
CA ASP A 153 -25.57 -13.65 -9.84
C ASP A 153 -24.08 -13.31 -9.91
N TYR A 154 -23.42 -13.48 -8.75
CA TYR A 154 -21.96 -13.27 -8.63
C TYR A 154 -21.13 -14.29 -9.41
N SER A 155 -21.68 -15.47 -9.69
CA SER A 155 -20.99 -16.48 -10.51
C SER A 155 -20.84 -15.98 -11.94
N THR A 156 -21.94 -15.60 -12.56
CA THR A 156 -21.95 -15.01 -13.91
C THR A 156 -21.14 -13.72 -13.96
N PHE A 157 -21.24 -12.85 -12.95
CA PHE A 157 -20.43 -11.64 -12.87
C PHE A 157 -18.93 -11.94 -12.93
N ASN A 158 -18.44 -12.95 -12.22
CA ASN A 158 -17.03 -13.36 -12.24
C ASN A 158 -16.64 -13.95 -13.60
N GLU A 159 -17.50 -14.78 -14.20
CA GLU A 159 -17.24 -15.38 -15.52
C GLU A 159 -17.02 -14.30 -16.59
N TYR A 160 -17.82 -13.24 -16.60
CA TYR A 160 -17.63 -12.13 -17.53
C TYR A 160 -16.25 -11.47 -17.38
N GLY A 161 -15.76 -11.35 -16.16
CA GLY A 161 -14.40 -10.84 -15.90
C GLY A 161 -13.31 -11.76 -16.45
N TYR A 162 -13.47 -13.08 -16.29
CA TYR A 162 -12.52 -14.05 -16.87
C TYR A 162 -12.62 -14.06 -18.40
N MET A 163 -13.80 -14.13 -18.97
CA MET A 163 -14.00 -14.07 -20.42
C MET A 163 -13.27 -12.87 -21.06
N GLY A 164 -13.39 -11.68 -20.46
CA GLY A 164 -12.70 -10.49 -20.96
C GLY A 164 -11.18 -10.62 -20.91
N LEU A 165 -10.63 -11.14 -19.83
CA LEU A 165 -9.19 -11.21 -19.62
C LEU A 165 -8.53 -12.40 -20.35
N TYR A 166 -9.21 -13.56 -20.42
CA TYR A 166 -8.69 -14.83 -20.94
C TYR A 166 -9.27 -15.20 -22.31
N ASN A 167 -9.54 -14.21 -23.15
CA ASN A 167 -9.98 -14.40 -24.52
C ASN A 167 -11.24 -15.29 -24.68
N GLY A 168 -12.20 -15.13 -23.80
CA GLY A 168 -13.46 -15.89 -23.82
C GLY A 168 -13.48 -17.13 -22.95
N GLU A 169 -12.35 -17.52 -22.31
CA GLU A 169 -12.33 -18.65 -21.37
C GLU A 169 -13.17 -18.34 -20.13
N LEU A 170 -13.94 -19.33 -19.68
CA LEU A 170 -14.63 -19.36 -18.40
C LEU A 170 -13.69 -19.88 -17.30
N ALA A 171 -14.06 -19.71 -16.03
CA ALA A 171 -13.28 -20.24 -14.91
C ALA A 171 -13.03 -21.75 -15.02
N ARG A 172 -13.99 -22.51 -15.58
CA ARG A 172 -13.83 -23.95 -15.83
C ARG A 172 -12.76 -24.24 -16.87
N ASP A 173 -12.73 -23.48 -17.97
CA ASP A 173 -11.77 -23.65 -19.06
C ASP A 173 -10.34 -23.34 -18.56
N ILE A 174 -10.20 -22.30 -17.75
CA ILE A 174 -8.94 -21.97 -17.06
C ILE A 174 -8.50 -23.12 -16.14
N ALA A 175 -9.44 -23.70 -15.39
CA ALA A 175 -9.14 -24.83 -14.49
C ALA A 175 -8.70 -26.08 -15.29
N GLU A 176 -9.36 -26.39 -16.38
CA GLU A 176 -9.01 -27.49 -17.27
C GLU A 176 -7.61 -27.29 -17.86
N ARG A 177 -7.30 -26.12 -18.40
CA ARG A 177 -5.97 -25.78 -18.92
C ARG A 177 -4.88 -25.87 -17.85
N LYS A 178 -5.20 -25.55 -16.59
CA LYS A 178 -4.27 -25.64 -15.44
C LYS A 178 -4.24 -27.04 -14.79
N GLU A 179 -5.00 -28.01 -15.33
CA GLU A 179 -5.09 -29.38 -14.81
C GLU A 179 -5.51 -29.47 -13.33
N ILE A 180 -6.44 -28.61 -12.90
CA ILE A 180 -6.95 -28.57 -11.53
C ILE A 180 -8.43 -28.95 -11.43
N ASP A 181 -8.84 -29.53 -10.30
CA ASP A 181 -10.22 -29.91 -10.03
C ASP A 181 -11.03 -28.66 -9.64
N TYR A 182 -11.74 -28.08 -10.62
CA TYR A 182 -12.56 -26.87 -10.42
C TYR A 182 -13.61 -26.99 -9.31
N ALA A 183 -14.05 -28.19 -9.00
CA ALA A 183 -15.05 -28.39 -7.94
C ALA A 183 -14.45 -28.28 -6.50
N LYS A 184 -13.12 -28.42 -6.35
CA LYS A 184 -12.42 -28.46 -5.06
C LYS A 184 -11.42 -27.35 -4.85
N GLU A 185 -10.91 -26.77 -5.95
CA GLU A 185 -9.77 -25.85 -5.94
C GLU A 185 -10.16 -24.50 -6.53
N ASP A 186 -9.57 -23.45 -6.01
CA ASP A 186 -9.71 -22.08 -6.54
C ASP A 186 -8.63 -21.85 -7.61
N ILE A 187 -9.04 -21.47 -8.82
CA ILE A 187 -8.11 -21.22 -9.95
C ILE A 187 -7.04 -20.18 -9.60
N LEU A 188 -7.39 -19.17 -8.79
CA LEU A 188 -6.46 -18.13 -8.35
C LEU A 188 -5.34 -18.68 -7.45
N ASP A 189 -5.53 -19.84 -6.82
CA ASP A 189 -4.50 -20.47 -6.01
C ASP A 189 -3.40 -21.13 -6.86
N TYR A 190 -3.66 -21.33 -8.15
CA TYR A 190 -2.76 -21.94 -9.13
C TYR A 190 -2.26 -20.95 -10.20
N MET A 191 -2.26 -19.68 -9.89
CA MET A 191 -1.70 -18.64 -10.74
C MET A 191 -0.34 -18.18 -10.22
N CYS A 192 0.58 -17.86 -11.14
CA CYS A 192 1.84 -17.22 -10.79
C CYS A 192 1.63 -15.75 -10.36
N SER A 193 2.65 -15.11 -9.79
CA SER A 193 2.51 -13.74 -9.27
C SER A 193 2.13 -12.72 -10.33
N ALA A 194 2.64 -12.86 -11.56
CA ALA A 194 2.32 -11.98 -12.68
C ALA A 194 0.86 -12.14 -13.14
N GLU A 195 0.38 -13.38 -13.27
CA GLU A 195 -1.02 -13.67 -13.61
C GLU A 195 -1.98 -13.16 -12.52
N LEU A 196 -1.62 -13.33 -11.24
CA LEU A 196 -2.37 -12.77 -10.12
C LEU A 196 -2.39 -11.24 -10.14
N ALA A 197 -1.27 -10.58 -10.46
CA ALA A 197 -1.20 -9.13 -10.58
C ALA A 197 -2.12 -8.58 -11.67
N THR A 198 -2.21 -9.28 -12.80
CA THR A 198 -3.14 -8.96 -13.89
C THR A 198 -4.60 -9.07 -13.45
N ASN A 199 -4.95 -10.14 -12.72
CA ASN A 199 -6.28 -10.30 -12.15
C ASN A 199 -6.59 -9.25 -11.07
N LEU A 200 -5.63 -8.89 -10.23
CA LEU A 200 -5.78 -7.84 -9.23
C LEU A 200 -6.09 -6.49 -9.89
N PHE A 201 -5.38 -6.17 -10.99
CA PHE A 201 -5.63 -4.94 -11.75
C PHE A 201 -7.03 -4.92 -12.35
N ARG A 202 -7.47 -6.01 -13.00
CA ARG A 202 -8.83 -6.16 -13.50
C ARG A 202 -9.87 -5.92 -12.39
N ILE A 203 -9.72 -6.56 -11.24
CA ILE A 203 -10.64 -6.47 -10.10
C ILE A 203 -10.75 -5.03 -9.59
N THR A 204 -9.62 -4.36 -9.39
CA THR A 204 -9.58 -2.98 -8.89
C THR A 204 -10.19 -1.99 -9.88
N GLN A 205 -9.87 -2.12 -11.17
CA GLN A 205 -10.41 -1.24 -12.21
C GLN A 205 -11.90 -1.47 -12.44
N THR A 206 -12.39 -2.70 -12.29
CA THR A 206 -13.84 -2.98 -12.38
C THR A 206 -14.59 -2.32 -11.23
N GLU A 207 -14.10 -2.45 -9.98
CA GLU A 207 -14.72 -1.80 -8.82
C GLU A 207 -14.81 -0.28 -9.02
N GLU A 208 -13.70 0.33 -9.42
CA GLU A 208 -13.64 1.77 -9.66
C GLU A 208 -14.59 2.21 -10.78
N LYS A 209 -14.62 1.47 -11.89
CA LYS A 209 -15.49 1.78 -13.04
C LYS A 209 -16.97 1.66 -12.68
N LEU A 210 -17.38 0.57 -12.01
CA LEU A 210 -18.76 0.41 -11.53
C LEU A 210 -19.21 1.59 -10.65
N ARG A 211 -18.33 2.04 -9.77
CA ARG A 211 -18.59 3.15 -8.84
C ARG A 211 -18.63 4.49 -9.56
N ARG A 212 -17.64 4.79 -10.42
CA ARG A 212 -17.50 6.07 -11.12
C ARG A 212 -18.62 6.29 -12.13
N ASP A 213 -18.98 5.24 -12.88
CA ASP A 213 -19.98 5.32 -13.94
C ASP A 213 -21.41 5.12 -13.40
N ASN A 214 -21.56 4.95 -12.07
CA ASN A 214 -22.83 4.75 -11.37
C ASN A 214 -23.68 3.62 -12.00
N VAL A 215 -23.05 2.50 -12.33
CA VAL A 215 -23.74 1.34 -12.88
C VAL A 215 -24.77 0.83 -11.88
N ASP A 216 -26.04 0.68 -12.31
CA ASP A 216 -27.20 0.41 -11.45
C ASP A 216 -28.01 -0.83 -11.84
N ASN A 217 -27.53 -1.61 -12.81
CA ASN A 217 -28.16 -2.87 -13.20
C ASN A 217 -27.12 -3.97 -13.44
N GLU A 218 -27.57 -5.21 -13.28
CA GLU A 218 -26.74 -6.41 -13.32
C GLU A 218 -26.10 -6.64 -14.70
N ILE A 219 -26.83 -6.44 -15.78
CA ILE A 219 -26.35 -6.67 -17.14
C ILE A 219 -25.20 -5.72 -17.46
N ASP A 220 -25.35 -4.45 -17.17
CA ASP A 220 -24.30 -3.45 -17.39
C ASP A 220 -23.09 -3.71 -16.47
N ALA A 221 -23.31 -4.24 -15.26
CA ALA A 221 -22.23 -4.65 -14.37
C ALA A 221 -21.42 -5.82 -14.98
N PHE A 222 -22.09 -6.82 -15.58
CA PHE A 222 -21.44 -7.93 -16.29
C PHE A 222 -20.59 -7.42 -17.45
N PHE A 223 -21.17 -6.59 -18.31
CA PHE A 223 -20.46 -6.00 -19.44
C PHE A 223 -19.32 -5.07 -18.99
N THR A 224 -19.46 -4.35 -17.89
CA THR A 224 -18.40 -3.54 -17.33
C THR A 224 -17.21 -4.42 -16.90
N HIS A 225 -17.47 -5.55 -16.22
CA HIS A 225 -16.41 -6.47 -15.81
C HIS A 225 -15.70 -7.11 -17.02
N PHE A 226 -16.46 -7.52 -18.04
CA PHE A 226 -15.91 -8.01 -19.30
C PHE A 226 -15.05 -6.95 -20.00
N THR A 227 -15.56 -5.74 -20.16
CA THR A 227 -14.88 -4.66 -20.89
C THR A 227 -13.57 -4.28 -20.20
N VAL A 228 -13.55 -4.22 -18.86
CA VAL A 228 -12.32 -3.97 -18.10
C VAL A 228 -11.33 -5.12 -18.30
N GLY A 229 -11.76 -6.37 -18.21
CA GLY A 229 -10.91 -7.54 -18.48
C GLY A 229 -10.29 -7.48 -19.88
N TYR A 230 -11.11 -7.19 -20.88
CA TYR A 230 -10.67 -7.05 -22.26
C TYR A 230 -9.67 -5.89 -22.45
N ALA A 231 -9.92 -4.74 -21.83
CA ALA A 231 -8.99 -3.60 -21.89
C ALA A 231 -7.63 -3.92 -21.25
N VAL A 232 -7.63 -4.66 -20.14
CA VAL A 232 -6.38 -5.13 -19.50
C VAL A 232 -5.64 -6.08 -20.46
N ARG A 233 -6.33 -7.03 -21.08
CA ARG A 233 -5.76 -7.94 -22.08
C ARG A 233 -5.13 -7.18 -23.24
N GLN A 234 -5.88 -6.25 -23.85
CA GLN A 234 -5.38 -5.42 -24.95
C GLN A 234 -4.12 -4.61 -24.57
N THR A 235 -4.05 -4.14 -23.32
CA THR A 235 -2.87 -3.43 -22.83
C THR A 235 -1.66 -4.35 -22.79
N ILE A 236 -1.81 -5.60 -22.31
CA ILE A 236 -0.72 -6.59 -22.27
C ILE A 236 -0.25 -6.90 -23.70
N GLU A 237 -1.17 -7.14 -24.62
CA GLU A 237 -0.87 -7.43 -26.01
C GLU A 237 -0.10 -6.28 -26.69
N ASN A 238 -0.56 -5.04 -26.52
CA ASN A 238 0.07 -3.84 -27.08
C ASN A 238 1.49 -3.59 -26.51
N LEU A 239 1.77 -4.04 -25.29
CA LEU A 239 3.09 -3.98 -24.67
C LEU A 239 4.00 -5.16 -25.06
N GLY A 240 3.48 -6.14 -25.82
CA GLY A 240 4.21 -7.38 -26.14
C GLY A 240 4.45 -8.26 -24.92
N GLY A 241 3.59 -8.16 -23.90
CA GLY A 241 3.67 -8.94 -22.67
C GLY A 241 3.17 -10.37 -22.82
N THR A 242 3.47 -11.22 -21.84
CA THR A 242 2.95 -12.60 -21.78
C THR A 242 1.45 -12.57 -21.51
N MET A 243 0.67 -13.28 -22.30
CA MET A 243 -0.77 -13.34 -22.12
C MET A 243 -1.15 -14.16 -20.87
N PRO A 244 -2.29 -13.87 -20.22
CA PRO A 244 -2.68 -14.55 -18.98
C PRO A 244 -2.73 -16.07 -19.10
N GLU A 245 -3.19 -16.59 -20.23
CA GLU A 245 -3.26 -18.02 -20.52
C GLU A 245 -1.91 -18.71 -20.74
N ASP A 246 -0.86 -17.95 -21.08
CA ASP A 246 0.48 -18.47 -21.41
C ASP A 246 1.39 -18.58 -20.17
N TYR A 247 0.93 -18.11 -19.01
CA TYR A 247 1.72 -18.25 -17.77
C TYR A 247 1.72 -19.69 -17.26
N PRO A 248 2.89 -20.15 -16.70
CA PRO A 248 3.00 -21.48 -16.16
C PRO A 248 2.10 -21.69 -14.94
N THR A 249 1.55 -22.90 -14.80
CA THR A 249 0.82 -23.30 -13.60
C THR A 249 1.80 -23.69 -12.50
N PRO A 250 1.77 -23.07 -11.31
CA PRO A 250 2.59 -23.49 -10.18
C PRO A 250 2.22 -24.88 -9.66
N GLU A 251 3.22 -25.67 -9.29
CA GLU A 251 3.02 -27.04 -8.77
C GLU A 251 2.26 -27.08 -7.43
N GLU A 252 2.47 -26.07 -6.58
CA GLU A 252 1.83 -25.96 -5.28
C GLU A 252 0.81 -24.81 -5.24
N SER A 253 -0.42 -25.09 -4.77
CA SER A 253 -1.43 -24.02 -4.59
C SER A 253 -1.03 -23.01 -3.52
N SER A 254 -1.43 -21.75 -3.70
CA SER A 254 -1.20 -20.69 -2.70
C SER A 254 -1.70 -21.07 -1.31
N LYS A 255 -2.79 -21.81 -1.21
CA LYS A 255 -3.35 -22.32 0.05
C LYS A 255 -2.45 -23.37 0.76
N LYS A 256 -1.80 -24.24 0.00
CA LYS A 256 -0.81 -25.21 0.55
C LYS A 256 0.45 -24.48 0.95
N LEU A 257 0.92 -23.56 0.10
CA LEU A 257 2.09 -22.73 0.33
C LEU A 257 1.95 -21.92 1.62
N GLU A 258 0.81 -21.24 1.84
CA GLU A 258 0.51 -20.50 3.07
C GLU A 258 0.63 -21.41 4.31
N LYS A 259 0.02 -22.60 4.27
CA LYS A 259 0.11 -23.57 5.37
C LYS A 259 1.54 -24.03 5.63
N ARG A 260 2.35 -24.22 4.57
CA ARG A 260 3.75 -24.61 4.68
C ARG A 260 4.60 -23.53 5.33
N MET A 261 4.40 -22.26 4.91
CA MET A 261 5.11 -21.11 5.50
C MET A 261 4.76 -20.88 6.97
N LEU A 262 3.48 -20.97 7.33
CA LEU A 262 3.04 -20.83 8.72
C LEU A 262 3.60 -21.92 9.66
N LYS A 263 3.89 -23.13 9.13
CA LYS A 263 4.56 -24.19 9.91
C LYS A 263 6.05 -23.92 10.17
N LYS A 264 6.72 -23.13 9.33
CA LYS A 264 8.13 -22.77 9.50
C LYS A 264 8.33 -21.63 10.53
N ILE A 265 7.28 -20.87 10.86
CA ILE A 265 7.32 -19.77 11.81
C ILE A 265 7.02 -20.24 13.26
N LYS A 266 6.46 -21.44 13.42
CA LYS A 266 6.24 -22.10 14.72
C LYS A 266 7.44 -22.95 15.12
#